data_8950afa4e690c88373c80bbf5374f215
#
_entry.id   8950afa4e690c88373c80bbf5374f215
#
_cell.length_a   1.000
_cell.length_b   1.000
_cell.length_c   1.000
_cell.angle_alpha   90.00
_cell.angle_beta   90.00
_cell.angle_gamma   90.00
#
_symmetry.space_group_name_H-M   'P 1'
#
loop_
_entity.id
_entity.type
_entity.pdbx_description
1 polymer ?
#
loop_
_entity_poly.entity_id
_entity_poly.type
_entity_poly.pdbx_seq_one_letter_code
_entity_poly.pdbx_strand_id
1 'polypeptide(L)' 'MNLYFRDSHGKKRLIASHLQSKEEVWEHIQKFLDDHNFKSYYTRIWYADGHTWYDVGSHTEFFCVDANLMEQYENE' A
#
# COMPACT_ATOMS: atom_id res chain seq x y z
N MET A 1 10.38 7.05 0.53
CA MET A 1 9.11 7.02 -0.24
C MET A 1 7.94 7.24 0.70
N ASN A 2 6.84 7.66 0.14
CA ASN A 2 5.62 7.99 0.89
C ASN A 2 4.54 6.95 0.64
N LEU A 3 3.82 6.59 1.70
CA LEU A 3 2.71 5.64 1.62
C LEU A 3 1.39 6.41 1.77
N TYR A 4 0.47 6.17 0.85
CA TYR A 4 -0.85 6.79 0.84
C TYR A 4 -1.95 5.74 0.94
N PHE A 5 -3.05 6.15 1.55
CA PHE A 5 -4.31 5.41 1.53
C PHE A 5 -5.27 6.12 0.58
N ARG A 6 -5.79 5.39 -0.40
CA ARG A 6 -6.78 5.91 -1.33
C ARG A 6 -8.14 5.35 -0.94
N ASP A 7 -9.06 6.23 -0.55
CA ASP A 7 -10.38 5.82 -0.08
C ASP A 7 -11.34 5.52 -1.25
N SER A 8 -12.56 5.11 -0.92
CA SER A 8 -13.58 4.75 -1.90
C SER A 8 -14.01 5.90 -2.80
N HIS A 9 -13.71 7.12 -2.42
CA HIS A 9 -14.01 8.32 -3.21
C HIS A 9 -12.82 8.75 -4.07
N GLY A 10 -11.74 7.98 -4.07
CA GLY A 10 -10.53 8.29 -4.84
C GLY A 10 -9.62 9.32 -4.17
N LYS A 11 -9.90 9.71 -2.94
CA LYS A 11 -9.11 10.69 -2.20
C LYS A 11 -7.91 10.02 -1.55
N LYS A 12 -6.72 10.57 -1.78
CA LYS A 12 -5.47 10.06 -1.20
C LYS A 12 -5.17 10.77 0.12
N ARG A 13 -4.74 9.99 1.10
CA ARG A 13 -4.29 10.50 2.39
C ARG A 13 -2.91 9.94 2.72
N LEU A 14 -1.98 10.81 3.09
CA LEU A 14 -0.64 10.37 3.49
C LEU A 14 -0.71 9.63 4.83
N ILE A 15 -0.19 8.41 4.86
CA ILE A 15 -0.13 7.59 6.07
C ILE A 15 1.24 7.64 6.70
N ALA A 16 2.29 7.54 5.89
CA ALA A 16 3.66 7.50 6.37
C ALA A 16 4.60 8.05 5.30
N SER A 17 5.75 8.59 5.73
CA SER A 17 6.75 9.16 4.84
C SER A 17 8.14 8.67 5.23
N HIS A 18 9.11 8.93 4.35
CA HIS A 18 10.51 8.56 4.57
C HIS A 18 10.73 7.06 4.73
N LEU A 19 9.87 6.24 4.10
CA LEU A 19 10.02 4.79 4.13
C LEU A 19 11.18 4.37 3.23
N GLN A 20 11.95 3.37 3.68
CA GLN A 20 13.19 2.97 3.00
C GLN A 20 13.08 1.61 2.30
N SER A 21 12.10 0.79 2.63
CA SER A 21 12.01 -0.56 2.11
C SER A 21 10.55 -1.02 1.98
N LYS A 22 10.35 -2.08 1.20
CA LYS A 22 9.03 -2.70 1.07
C LYS A 22 8.54 -3.27 2.40
N GLU A 23 9.46 -3.70 3.25
CA GLU A 23 9.13 -4.24 4.57
C GLU A 23 8.54 -3.14 5.46
N GLU A 24 9.13 -1.95 5.45
CA GLU A 24 8.57 -0.81 6.19
C GLU A 24 7.20 -0.42 5.66
N VAL A 25 7.02 -0.42 4.35
CA VAL A 25 5.72 -0.13 3.73
C VAL A 25 4.67 -1.12 4.23
N TRP A 26 5.00 -2.41 4.20
CA TRP A 26 4.07 -3.46 4.63
C TRP A 26 3.72 -3.36 6.11
N GLU A 27 4.69 -3.04 6.96
CA GLU A 27 4.44 -2.84 8.38
C GLU A 27 3.41 -1.74 8.62
N HIS A 28 3.53 -0.62 7.91
CA HIS A 28 2.59 0.49 8.04
C HIS A 28 1.21 0.13 7.50
N ILE A 29 1.13 -0.64 6.42
CA ILE A 29 -0.15 -1.12 5.89
C ILE A 29 -0.82 -2.02 6.93
N GLN A 30 -0.09 -2.97 7.50
CA GLN A 30 -0.63 -3.89 8.52
C GLN A 30 -1.14 -3.13 9.74
N LYS A 31 -0.37 -2.14 10.20
CA LYS A 31 -0.77 -1.33 11.34
C LYS A 31 -2.07 -0.58 11.05
N PHE A 32 -2.18 0.00 9.85
CA PHE A 32 -3.40 0.71 9.44
C PHE A 32 -4.59 -0.25 9.44
N LEU A 33 -4.43 -1.44 8.89
CA LEU A 33 -5.49 -2.43 8.84
C LEU A 33 -5.91 -2.87 10.24
N ASP A 34 -4.93 -3.10 11.12
CA ASP A 34 -5.22 -3.48 12.51
C ASP A 34 -5.97 -2.38 13.25
N ASP A 35 -5.56 -1.12 13.07
CA ASP A 35 -6.20 0.02 13.73
C ASP A 35 -7.64 0.22 13.25
N HIS A 36 -7.97 -0.26 12.05
CA HIS A 36 -9.32 -0.14 11.47
C HIS A 36 -10.10 -1.46 11.53
N ASN A 37 -9.60 -2.45 12.26
CA ASN A 37 -10.22 -3.77 12.39
C ASN A 37 -10.52 -4.43 11.04
N PHE A 38 -9.67 -4.21 10.06
CA PHE A 38 -9.81 -4.79 8.74
C PHE A 38 -8.89 -6.00 8.59
N LYS A 39 -9.47 -7.12 8.19
CA LYS A 39 -8.69 -8.32 7.91
C LYS A 39 -8.44 -8.43 6.41
N SER A 40 -7.17 -8.50 6.02
CA SER A 40 -6.81 -8.70 4.63
C SER A 40 -7.19 -10.12 4.19
N TYR A 41 -7.95 -10.23 3.10
CA TYR A 41 -8.33 -11.52 2.53
C TYR A 41 -7.29 -12.02 1.54
N TYR A 42 -6.65 -11.09 0.81
CA TYR A 42 -5.57 -11.39 -0.11
C TYR A 42 -4.80 -10.09 -0.36
N THR A 43 -3.63 -10.21 -0.97
CA THR A 43 -2.86 -9.04 -1.35
C THR A 43 -2.42 -9.18 -2.79
N ARG A 44 -2.76 -8.18 -3.61
CA ARG A 44 -2.24 -8.05 -4.97
C ARG A 44 -1.40 -6.79 -5.03
N ILE A 45 -0.27 -6.86 -5.72
CA ILE A 45 0.68 -5.76 -5.80
C ILE A 45 1.02 -5.56 -7.27
N TRP A 46 0.90 -4.30 -7.74
CA TRP A 46 1.26 -3.98 -9.13
C TRP A 46 1.75 -2.54 -9.21
N TYR A 47 2.38 -2.19 -10.33
CA TYR A 47 2.86 -0.84 -10.57
C TYR A 47 2.04 -0.20 -11.69
N ALA A 48 1.53 1.01 -11.45
CA ALA A 48 0.78 1.78 -12.42
C ALA A 48 0.79 3.26 -12.03
N ASP A 49 0.79 4.14 -13.03
CA ASP A 49 0.68 5.59 -12.82
C ASP A 49 1.72 6.15 -11.85
N GLY A 50 2.96 5.63 -11.91
CA GLY A 50 4.05 6.11 -11.08
C GLY A 50 4.02 5.62 -9.64
N HIS A 51 3.14 4.66 -9.32
CA HIS A 51 2.96 4.16 -7.97
C HIS A 51 2.94 2.64 -7.93
N THR A 52 3.42 2.06 -6.83
CA THR A 52 3.16 0.67 -6.51
C THR A 52 1.88 0.61 -5.70
N TRP A 53 0.92 -0.18 -6.17
CA TRP A 53 -0.41 -0.30 -5.59
C TRP A 53 -0.56 -1.59 -4.82
N TYR A 54 -1.27 -1.52 -3.70
CA TYR A 54 -1.57 -2.67 -2.85
C TYR A 54 -3.09 -2.83 -2.72
N ASP A 55 -3.59 -3.98 -3.17
CA ASP A 55 -5.00 -4.35 -3.01
C ASP A 55 -5.07 -5.42 -1.91
N VAL A 56 -5.69 -5.09 -0.80
CA VAL A 56 -5.76 -5.96 0.38
C VAL A 56 -7.12 -6.65 0.52
N GLY A 57 -7.92 -6.64 -0.56
CA GLY A 57 -9.22 -7.29 -0.56
C GLY A 57 -10.39 -6.35 -0.36
N SER A 58 -10.14 -5.06 -0.25
CA SER A 58 -11.21 -4.06 -0.28
C SER A 58 -11.51 -3.73 -1.75
N HIS A 59 -12.78 -3.71 -2.13
CA HIS A 59 -13.15 -3.47 -3.53
C HIS A 59 -12.88 -2.04 -4.01
N THR A 60 -12.81 -1.10 -3.09
CA THR A 60 -12.79 0.33 -3.44
C THR A 60 -11.64 1.10 -2.81
N GLU A 61 -10.89 0.48 -1.91
CA GLU A 61 -9.85 1.16 -1.15
C GLU A 61 -8.51 0.48 -1.38
N PHE A 62 -7.45 1.27 -1.58
CA PHE A 62 -6.13 0.78 -1.93
C PHE A 62 -5.06 1.54 -1.18
N PHE A 63 -3.89 0.93 -1.07
CA PHE A 63 -2.69 1.64 -0.63
C PHE A 63 -1.79 1.85 -1.84
N CYS A 64 -1.00 2.92 -1.84
CA CYS A 64 0.00 3.14 -2.87
C CYS A 64 1.22 3.87 -2.33
N VAL A 65 2.38 3.59 -2.93
CA VAL A 65 3.61 4.30 -2.65
C VAL A 65 4.12 4.95 -3.93
N ASP A 66 4.79 6.08 -3.77
CA ASP A 66 5.31 6.89 -4.87
C ASP A 66 6.67 6.38 -5.40
N ALA A 67 6.80 5.08 -5.53
CA ALA A 67 8.00 4.42 -6.02
C ALA A 67 7.64 3.11 -6.70
N ASN A 68 8.55 2.60 -7.53
CA ASN A 68 8.39 1.28 -8.15
C ASN A 68 9.09 0.24 -7.28
N LEU A 69 8.31 -0.59 -6.60
CA LEU A 69 8.82 -1.64 -5.73
C LEU A 69 8.76 -3.03 -6.38
N MET A 70 8.29 -3.13 -7.62
CA MET A 70 8.05 -4.44 -8.24
C MET A 70 9.31 -5.28 -8.36
N GLU A 71 10.45 -4.67 -8.64
CA GLU A 71 11.71 -5.40 -8.71
C GLU A 71 12.04 -6.10 -7.39
N GLN A 72 11.77 -5.45 -6.26
CA GLN A 72 12.01 -6.02 -4.95
C GLN A 72 11.11 -7.23 -4.67
N TYR A 73 9.87 -7.19 -5.16
CA TYR A 73 8.94 -8.32 -5.00
C TYR A 73 9.23 -9.46 -5.98
N GLU A 74 9.65 -9.14 -7.20
CA GLU A 74 9.92 -10.15 -8.22
C GLU A 74 11.17 -10.97 -7.94
N ASN A 75 12.09 -10.46 -7.13
CA ASN A 75 13.34 -11.13 -6.79
C ASN A 75 13.25 -12.00 -5.53
N GLU A 76 12.07 -12.24 -5.03
CA GLU A 76 11.86 -13.10 -3.86
C GLU A 76 11.66 -14.58 -4.17
#